data_19c3862c3aa8f203d2c93db16c9f8c04
#
_entry.id   19c3862c3aa8f203d2c93db16c9f8c04
#
_cell.length_a   1.000
_cell.length_b   1.000
_cell.length_c   1.000
_cell.angle_alpha   90.00
_cell.angle_beta   90.00
_cell.angle_gamma   90.00
#
_symmetry.space_group_name_H-M   'P 1'
#
loop_
_entity.id
_entity.type
_entity.pdbx_description
1 polymer ?
#
loop_
_entity_poly.entity_id
_entity_poly.type
_entity_poly.pdbx_seq_one_letter_code
_entity_poly.pdbx_strand_id
1 'polypeptide(L)'
;MKWIKNSMVSLLLLAHLFTDVRAATDEELAKIFLRLYTGSSMDEYIDAPVKEAKSLIPHIDNNRNTAVYLHGWNEDINSSSVNYIVPAYLSRNDHNIIAVDWSVIADKNYLVAAGDDRAVGTAIAPALNDMVEAGLSSEKLHVIGHSLGAQVAGEVCRNINFSMPHLTGLDPAGPFFYFNVERIVASDARFVDIIHTDKGFYGTTRESGTVNFLPNGGHRIQPGCPHLFVPFTKQAFCSHHRAYHFYAESLTREGSFLAVPCSDDDQSSSKEQPATEPIVMGYGVPTNASGIYCLVTGSSQPYGLGLEGAHQT
;
A
#
# COMPACT_ATOMS: atom_id res chain seq x y z
N MET A 1 -32.25 36.87 -21.85
CA MET A 1 -32.63 36.10 -20.64
C MET A 1 -32.25 34.60 -20.65
N LYS A 2 -31.64 34.03 -21.68
CA LYS A 2 -31.18 32.63 -21.71
C LYS A 2 -29.75 32.40 -21.19
N TRP A 3 -28.91 33.42 -21.14
CA TRP A 3 -27.51 33.33 -20.71
C TRP A 3 -27.32 33.27 -19.19
N ILE A 4 -28.22 33.79 -18.40
CA ILE A 4 -28.12 33.84 -16.93
C ILE A 4 -28.48 32.46 -16.30
N LYS A 5 -29.34 31.67 -16.93
CA LYS A 5 -29.71 30.33 -16.40
C LYS A 5 -28.59 29.29 -16.50
N ASN A 6 -27.74 29.35 -17.52
CA ASN A 6 -26.64 28.40 -17.66
C ASN A 6 -25.48 28.67 -16.70
N SER A 7 -25.30 29.94 -16.30
CA SER A 7 -24.27 30.32 -15.33
C SER A 7 -24.61 29.90 -13.90
N MET A 8 -25.88 29.92 -13.51
CA MET A 8 -26.31 29.46 -12.19
C MET A 8 -26.26 27.91 -12.04
N VAL A 9 -26.57 27.17 -13.10
CA VAL A 9 -26.46 25.71 -13.07
C VAL A 9 -24.99 25.27 -13.00
N SER A 10 -24.09 25.97 -13.70
CA SER A 10 -22.65 25.73 -13.61
C SER A 10 -22.06 26.08 -12.23
N LEU A 11 -22.55 27.17 -11.59
CA LEU A 11 -22.16 27.52 -10.23
C LEU A 11 -22.71 26.56 -9.18
N LEU A 12 -23.91 26.01 -9.36
CA LEU A 12 -24.50 25.01 -8.47
C LEU A 12 -23.81 23.64 -8.60
N LEU A 13 -23.38 23.24 -9.82
CA LEU A 13 -22.56 22.05 -10.02
C LEU A 13 -21.15 22.19 -9.44
N LEU A 14 -20.54 23.37 -9.52
CA LEU A 14 -19.29 23.68 -8.83
C LEU A 14 -19.45 23.71 -7.30
N ALA A 15 -20.57 24.22 -6.78
CA ALA A 15 -20.84 24.23 -5.35
C ALA A 15 -21.02 22.82 -4.77
N HIS A 16 -21.53 21.84 -5.54
CA HIS A 16 -21.61 20.44 -5.10
C HIS A 16 -20.25 19.71 -5.12
N LEU A 17 -19.24 20.25 -5.84
CA LEU A 17 -17.85 19.74 -5.80
C LEU A 17 -17.07 20.25 -4.58
N PHE A 18 -17.60 21.22 -3.82
CA PHE A 18 -16.98 21.81 -2.64
C PHE A 18 -17.70 21.50 -1.33
N THR A 19 -18.65 20.57 -1.32
CA THR A 19 -19.50 20.30 -0.14
C THR A 19 -18.94 19.27 0.83
N ASP A 20 -17.64 19.03 0.92
CA ASP A 20 -17.02 18.37 2.08
C ASP A 20 -15.50 18.56 2.11
N VAL A 21 -15.04 19.79 2.11
CA VAL A 21 -13.62 20.15 2.36
C VAL A 21 -13.37 20.27 3.86
N ARG A 22 -13.97 19.40 4.67
CA ARG A 22 -13.79 19.40 6.12
C ARG A 22 -12.80 18.32 6.50
N ALA A 23 -11.78 18.68 7.29
CA ALA A 23 -10.86 17.74 7.91
C ALA A 23 -11.63 16.65 8.70
N ALA A 24 -11.02 15.47 8.82
CA ALA A 24 -11.58 14.36 9.60
C ALA A 24 -11.89 14.81 11.03
N THR A 25 -13.07 14.44 11.51
CA THR A 25 -13.48 14.69 12.89
C THR A 25 -13.08 13.52 13.79
N ASP A 26 -12.97 13.77 15.10
CA ASP A 26 -12.73 12.74 16.10
C ASP A 26 -13.80 11.64 16.06
N GLU A 27 -15.05 11.98 15.72
CA GLU A 27 -16.15 11.01 15.56
C GLU A 27 -15.92 10.10 14.35
N GLU A 28 -15.43 10.64 13.23
CA GLU A 28 -15.10 9.86 12.03
C GLU A 28 -13.88 8.98 12.29
N LEU A 29 -12.81 9.53 12.87
CA LEU A 29 -11.61 8.79 13.22
C LEU A 29 -11.89 7.65 14.22
N ALA A 30 -12.86 7.82 15.12
CA ALA A 30 -13.27 6.77 16.05
C ALA A 30 -14.02 5.60 15.39
N LYS A 31 -14.46 5.74 14.14
CA LYS A 31 -15.10 4.67 13.35
C LYS A 31 -14.08 3.77 12.63
N ILE A 32 -12.80 4.16 12.60
CA ILE A 32 -11.73 3.30 12.10
C ILE A 32 -11.66 2.05 12.97
N PHE A 33 -11.52 0.88 12.34
CA PHE A 33 -11.41 -0.37 13.07
C PHE A 33 -10.35 -1.31 12.47
N LEU A 34 -9.93 -2.27 13.28
CA LEU A 34 -9.02 -3.33 12.90
C LEU A 34 -9.81 -4.63 12.78
N ARG A 35 -9.66 -5.34 11.66
CA ARG A 35 -10.19 -6.68 11.45
C ARG A 35 -9.06 -7.69 11.54
N LEU A 36 -9.07 -8.51 12.58
CA LEU A 36 -8.20 -9.68 12.70
C LEU A 36 -8.91 -10.89 12.08
N TYR A 37 -8.27 -11.51 11.11
CA TYR A 37 -8.75 -12.78 10.55
C TYR A 37 -8.23 -13.93 11.41
N THR A 38 -9.15 -14.76 11.94
CA THR A 38 -8.85 -15.76 12.97
C THR A 38 -8.84 -17.20 12.47
N GLY A 39 -9.31 -17.42 11.23
CA GLY A 39 -9.41 -18.73 10.62
C GLY A 39 -8.67 -18.81 9.28
N SER A 40 -9.04 -19.78 8.47
CA SER A 40 -8.53 -19.98 7.10
C SER A 40 -9.39 -19.31 6.01
N SER A 41 -10.49 -18.69 6.41
CA SER A 41 -11.49 -18.05 5.55
C SER A 41 -11.60 -16.56 5.84
N MET A 42 -11.99 -15.79 4.82
CA MET A 42 -12.31 -14.37 4.95
C MET A 42 -13.54 -14.11 5.84
N ASP A 43 -14.36 -15.13 6.09
CA ASP A 43 -15.59 -15.02 6.91
C ASP A 43 -15.31 -15.22 8.40
N GLU A 44 -14.10 -15.64 8.78
CA GLU A 44 -13.69 -15.91 10.16
C GLU A 44 -12.81 -14.75 10.68
N TYR A 45 -13.45 -13.76 11.31
CA TYR A 45 -12.74 -12.57 11.77
C TYR A 45 -13.34 -12.00 13.06
N ILE A 46 -12.58 -11.09 13.68
CA ILE A 46 -12.99 -10.27 14.82
C ILE A 46 -12.68 -8.82 14.48
N ASP A 47 -13.67 -7.94 14.63
CA ASP A 47 -13.50 -6.50 14.45
C ASP A 47 -13.32 -5.83 15.82
N ALA A 48 -12.39 -4.88 15.89
CA ALA A 48 -12.19 -4.04 17.06
C ALA A 48 -11.99 -2.57 16.63
N PRO A 49 -12.75 -1.62 17.19
CA PRO A 49 -12.47 -0.20 17.03
C PRO A 49 -11.01 0.11 17.43
N VAL A 50 -10.38 1.14 16.82
CA VAL A 50 -8.99 1.53 17.14
C VAL A 50 -8.74 1.69 18.64
N LYS A 51 -9.72 2.20 19.40
CA LYS A 51 -9.63 2.39 20.86
C LYS A 51 -9.71 1.08 21.67
N GLU A 52 -10.10 -0.02 21.04
CA GLU A 52 -10.30 -1.33 21.66
C GLU A 52 -9.39 -2.40 21.04
N ALA A 53 -8.40 -2.03 20.26
CA ALA A 53 -7.54 -2.94 19.49
C ALA A 53 -6.86 -4.01 20.36
N LYS A 54 -6.52 -3.70 21.62
CA LYS A 54 -5.98 -4.69 22.58
C LYS A 54 -6.91 -5.88 22.85
N SER A 55 -8.21 -5.77 22.56
CA SER A 55 -9.15 -6.88 22.67
C SER A 55 -8.87 -8.01 21.68
N LEU A 56 -8.09 -7.74 20.62
CA LEU A 56 -7.66 -8.73 19.64
C LEU A 56 -6.52 -9.63 20.14
N ILE A 57 -5.76 -9.21 21.16
CA ILE A 57 -4.56 -9.91 21.63
C ILE A 57 -4.81 -11.38 22.02
N PRO A 58 -5.90 -11.75 22.71
CA PRO A 58 -6.16 -13.17 23.05
C PRO A 58 -6.35 -14.08 21.83
N HIS A 59 -6.56 -13.51 20.65
CA HIS A 59 -6.80 -14.22 19.39
C HIS A 59 -5.59 -14.21 18.44
N ILE A 60 -4.47 -13.59 18.85
CA ILE A 60 -3.23 -13.51 18.09
C ILE A 60 -2.26 -14.58 18.58
N ASP A 61 -1.67 -15.32 17.65
CA ASP A 61 -0.58 -16.24 17.93
C ASP A 61 0.76 -15.49 17.95
N ASN A 62 1.31 -15.21 19.13
CA ASN A 62 2.56 -14.50 19.30
C ASN A 62 3.81 -15.26 18.76
N ASN A 63 3.69 -16.53 18.37
CA ASN A 63 4.76 -17.25 17.70
C ASN A 63 4.88 -16.87 16.22
N ARG A 64 3.80 -16.35 15.62
CA ARG A 64 3.73 -15.93 14.22
C ARG A 64 4.11 -14.46 14.05
N ASN A 65 4.53 -14.10 12.83
CA ASN A 65 4.60 -12.71 12.44
C ASN A 65 3.18 -12.15 12.28
N THR A 66 3.04 -10.83 12.47
CA THR A 66 1.75 -10.15 12.32
C THR A 66 1.85 -9.11 11.22
N ALA A 67 1.09 -9.31 10.15
CA ALA A 67 0.93 -8.38 9.05
C ALA A 67 -0.27 -7.45 9.33
N VAL A 68 -0.08 -6.13 9.11
CA VAL A 68 -1.12 -5.11 9.24
C VAL A 68 -1.26 -4.43 7.89
N TYR A 69 -2.41 -4.60 7.23
CA TYR A 69 -2.67 -4.08 5.90
C TYR A 69 -3.59 -2.85 5.92
N LEU A 70 -3.20 -1.79 5.19
CA LEU A 70 -3.98 -0.57 5.00
C LEU A 70 -4.36 -0.42 3.52
N HIS A 71 -5.66 -0.41 3.23
CA HIS A 71 -6.19 -0.24 1.87
C HIS A 71 -6.05 1.20 1.34
N GLY A 72 -6.28 1.40 0.05
CA GLY A 72 -6.15 2.69 -0.64
C GLY A 72 -7.38 3.59 -0.54
N TRP A 73 -7.33 4.70 -1.31
CA TRP A 73 -8.44 5.62 -1.48
C TRP A 73 -9.62 4.95 -2.17
N ASN A 74 -10.84 5.31 -1.73
CA ASN A 74 -12.11 4.77 -2.23
C ASN A 74 -12.18 3.23 -2.14
N GLU A 75 -11.51 2.68 -1.13
CA GLU A 75 -11.52 1.27 -0.77
C GLU A 75 -12.07 1.10 0.67
N ASP A 76 -12.45 -0.13 0.99
CA ASP A 76 -12.94 -0.59 2.28
C ASP A 76 -12.40 -1.99 2.58
N ILE A 77 -12.84 -2.59 3.67
CA ILE A 77 -12.43 -3.94 4.10
C ILE A 77 -12.85 -5.06 3.13
N ASN A 78 -13.76 -4.80 2.17
CA ASN A 78 -14.23 -5.76 1.18
C ASN A 78 -13.69 -5.46 -0.22
N SER A 79 -12.84 -4.47 -0.36
CA SER A 79 -12.31 -4.03 -1.64
C SER A 79 -11.30 -5.01 -2.23
N SER A 80 -11.02 -4.83 -3.53
CA SER A 80 -10.17 -5.77 -4.28
C SER A 80 -8.80 -5.97 -3.66
N SER A 81 -8.15 -4.92 -3.16
CA SER A 81 -6.82 -5.03 -2.57
C SER A 81 -6.81 -5.93 -1.34
N VAL A 82 -7.79 -5.79 -0.45
CA VAL A 82 -7.98 -6.66 0.73
C VAL A 82 -8.23 -8.10 0.29
N ASN A 83 -9.11 -8.29 -0.73
CA ASN A 83 -9.46 -9.60 -1.28
C ASN A 83 -8.32 -10.30 -2.04
N TYR A 84 -7.21 -9.61 -2.32
CA TYR A 84 -5.98 -10.22 -2.83
C TYR A 84 -4.98 -10.50 -1.71
N ILE A 85 -4.74 -9.52 -0.83
CA ILE A 85 -3.70 -9.58 0.21
C ILE A 85 -4.08 -10.57 1.32
N VAL A 86 -5.29 -10.46 1.87
CA VAL A 86 -5.68 -11.28 3.03
C VAL A 86 -5.73 -12.76 2.70
N PRO A 87 -6.39 -13.24 1.62
CA PRO A 87 -6.38 -14.66 1.29
C PRO A 87 -4.97 -15.21 1.01
N ALA A 88 -4.06 -14.39 0.46
CA ALA A 88 -2.68 -14.81 0.24
C ALA A 88 -1.95 -15.07 1.57
N TYR A 89 -2.14 -14.23 2.59
CA TYR A 89 -1.64 -14.47 3.95
C TYR A 89 -2.30 -15.67 4.62
N LEU A 90 -3.63 -15.81 4.50
CA LEU A 90 -4.35 -16.95 5.07
C LEU A 90 -3.90 -18.28 4.47
N SER A 91 -3.61 -18.32 3.16
CA SER A 91 -3.12 -19.53 2.49
C SER A 91 -1.75 -19.97 2.98
N ARG A 92 -0.90 -19.05 3.47
CA ARG A 92 0.39 -19.37 4.08
C ARG A 92 0.24 -20.01 5.45
N ASN A 93 -0.76 -19.63 6.21
CA ASN A 93 -1.05 -20.11 7.56
C ASN A 93 0.13 -20.00 8.55
N ASP A 94 1.02 -19.03 8.35
CA ASP A 94 2.21 -18.78 9.18
C ASP A 94 2.25 -17.35 9.75
N HIS A 95 1.20 -16.55 9.50
CA HIS A 95 1.03 -15.17 9.94
C HIS A 95 -0.30 -14.96 10.67
N ASN A 96 -0.33 -13.96 11.56
CA ASN A 96 -1.56 -13.25 11.86
C ASN A 96 -1.74 -12.17 10.81
N ILE A 97 -2.97 -11.96 10.36
CA ILE A 97 -3.28 -10.88 9.40
C ILE A 97 -4.39 -9.98 9.95
N ILE A 98 -4.10 -8.70 10.01
CA ILE A 98 -5.02 -7.64 10.42
C ILE A 98 -5.19 -6.71 9.21
N ALA A 99 -6.42 -6.41 8.82
CA ALA A 99 -6.71 -5.32 7.90
C ALA A 99 -7.32 -4.15 8.66
N VAL A 100 -6.88 -2.93 8.34
CA VAL A 100 -7.41 -1.70 8.94
C VAL A 100 -8.44 -1.13 7.98
N ASP A 101 -9.67 -0.97 8.45
CA ASP A 101 -10.72 -0.25 7.72
C ASP A 101 -10.72 1.22 8.16
N TRP A 102 -10.38 2.09 7.23
CA TRP A 102 -10.43 3.53 7.40
C TRP A 102 -11.31 4.20 6.31
N SER A 103 -12.24 3.41 5.75
CA SER A 103 -13.13 3.80 4.64
C SER A 103 -13.93 5.06 4.94
N VAL A 104 -14.28 5.30 6.19
CA VAL A 104 -14.96 6.52 6.63
C VAL A 104 -14.24 7.81 6.20
N ILE A 105 -12.91 7.76 6.00
CA ILE A 105 -12.10 8.85 5.47
C ILE A 105 -11.72 8.57 4.01
N ALA A 106 -11.35 7.33 3.67
CA ALA A 106 -10.93 6.93 2.34
C ALA A 106 -12.00 7.17 1.26
N ASP A 107 -13.28 7.13 1.59
CA ASP A 107 -14.41 7.36 0.68
C ASP A 107 -14.66 8.85 0.37
N LYS A 108 -13.99 9.77 1.09
CA LYS A 108 -14.10 11.20 0.81
C LYS A 108 -13.44 11.56 -0.53
N ASN A 109 -13.67 12.80 -0.98
CA ASN A 109 -12.91 13.32 -2.11
C ASN A 109 -11.41 13.11 -1.91
N TYR A 110 -10.68 12.73 -2.97
CA TYR A 110 -9.28 12.37 -2.89
C TYR A 110 -8.41 13.40 -2.17
N LEU A 111 -8.57 14.69 -2.48
CA LEU A 111 -7.76 15.75 -1.85
C LEU A 111 -8.05 15.89 -0.35
N VAL A 112 -9.28 15.61 0.07
CA VAL A 112 -9.65 15.60 1.49
C VAL A 112 -9.05 14.37 2.18
N ALA A 113 -9.24 13.18 1.61
CA ALA A 113 -8.69 11.96 2.16
C ALA A 113 -7.15 11.99 2.23
N ALA A 114 -6.49 12.54 1.19
CA ALA A 114 -5.04 12.72 1.17
C ALA A 114 -4.55 13.79 2.17
N GLY A 115 -5.36 14.81 2.44
CA GLY A 115 -5.04 15.83 3.45
C GLY A 115 -5.26 15.35 4.89
N ASP A 116 -6.06 14.30 5.06
CA ASP A 116 -6.38 13.70 6.36
C ASP A 116 -5.48 12.48 6.71
N ASP A 117 -4.54 12.10 5.83
CA ASP A 117 -3.66 10.92 6.02
C ASP A 117 -2.93 10.93 7.36
N ARG A 118 -2.41 12.09 7.77
CA ARG A 118 -1.76 12.27 9.06
C ARG A 118 -2.74 12.08 10.23
N ALA A 119 -3.96 12.60 10.13
CA ALA A 119 -4.97 12.41 11.17
C ALA A 119 -5.35 10.92 11.31
N VAL A 120 -5.49 10.22 10.19
CA VAL A 120 -5.76 8.76 10.16
C VAL A 120 -4.61 7.98 10.78
N GLY A 121 -3.36 8.25 10.37
CA GLY A 121 -2.18 7.59 10.94
C GLY A 121 -2.03 7.83 12.43
N THR A 122 -2.25 9.07 12.90
CA THR A 122 -2.23 9.44 14.32
C THR A 122 -3.36 8.74 15.11
N ALA A 123 -4.50 8.47 14.49
CA ALA A 123 -5.61 7.75 15.14
C ALA A 123 -5.35 6.24 15.24
N ILE A 124 -4.62 5.64 14.28
CA ILE A 124 -4.29 4.20 14.26
C ILE A 124 -3.09 3.87 15.15
N ALA A 125 -2.08 4.71 15.22
CA ALA A 125 -0.83 4.43 15.95
C ALA A 125 -1.04 4.02 17.42
N PRO A 126 -1.93 4.67 18.22
CA PRO A 126 -2.22 4.23 19.58
C PRO A 126 -2.75 2.79 19.66
N ALA A 127 -3.51 2.33 18.66
CA ALA A 127 -4.00 0.94 18.63
C ALA A 127 -2.84 -0.07 18.59
N LEU A 128 -1.82 0.18 17.76
CA LEU A 128 -0.63 -0.69 17.71
C LEU A 128 0.20 -0.58 18.99
N ASN A 129 0.33 0.61 19.58
CA ASN A 129 1.01 0.79 20.86
C ASN A 129 0.31 -0.03 21.96
N ASP A 130 -1.02 0.09 22.07
CA ASP A 130 -1.83 -0.63 23.05
C ASP A 130 -1.73 -2.15 22.87
N MET A 131 -1.69 -2.63 21.61
CA MET A 131 -1.51 -4.05 21.32
C MET A 131 -0.13 -4.55 21.72
N VAL A 132 0.93 -3.76 21.48
CA VAL A 132 2.30 -4.11 21.90
C VAL A 132 2.41 -4.10 23.42
N GLU A 133 1.85 -3.11 24.12
CA GLU A 133 1.79 -3.06 25.57
C GLU A 133 1.02 -4.24 26.17
N ALA A 134 0.00 -4.75 25.45
CA ALA A 134 -0.76 -5.92 25.84
C ALA A 134 -0.10 -7.27 25.46
N GLY A 135 1.10 -7.24 24.87
CA GLY A 135 1.94 -8.42 24.64
C GLY A 135 2.13 -8.83 23.18
N LEU A 136 1.67 -8.05 22.20
CA LEU A 136 2.02 -8.29 20.79
C LEU A 136 3.53 -8.01 20.59
N SER A 137 4.22 -8.93 19.92
CA SER A 137 5.65 -8.74 19.64
C SER A 137 5.86 -7.64 18.60
N SER A 138 6.42 -6.49 19.01
CA SER A 138 6.79 -5.40 18.09
C SER A 138 7.81 -5.85 17.04
N GLU A 139 8.71 -6.79 17.38
CA GLU A 139 9.76 -7.31 16.48
C GLU A 139 9.21 -8.19 15.34
N LYS A 140 7.94 -8.61 15.42
CA LYS A 140 7.27 -9.45 14.44
C LYS A 140 6.21 -8.72 13.64
N LEU A 141 6.15 -7.39 13.77
CA LEU A 141 5.20 -6.56 13.03
C LEU A 141 5.72 -6.23 11.63
N HIS A 142 4.83 -6.28 10.67
CA HIS A 142 5.02 -5.80 9.31
C HIS A 142 3.79 -5.00 8.89
N VAL A 143 3.97 -3.73 8.58
CA VAL A 143 2.89 -2.86 8.07
C VAL A 143 2.99 -2.79 6.56
N ILE A 144 1.86 -2.97 5.87
CA ILE A 144 1.76 -2.94 4.41
C ILE A 144 0.66 -1.95 4.02
N GLY A 145 0.94 -1.01 3.15
CA GLY A 145 -0.07 -0.08 2.64
C GLY A 145 -0.10 -0.02 1.12
N HIS A 146 -1.30 0.11 0.55
CA HIS A 146 -1.48 0.33 -0.88
C HIS A 146 -1.91 1.77 -1.16
N SER A 147 -1.32 2.41 -2.18
CA SER A 147 -1.75 3.73 -2.64
C SER A 147 -1.73 4.77 -1.50
N LEU A 148 -2.87 5.42 -1.23
CA LEU A 148 -3.02 6.35 -0.10
C LEU A 148 -2.82 5.65 1.25
N GLY A 149 -3.21 4.37 1.37
CA GLY A 149 -2.91 3.55 2.56
C GLY A 149 -1.42 3.36 2.83
N ALA A 150 -0.55 3.47 1.82
CA ALA A 150 0.90 3.46 2.04
C ALA A 150 1.39 4.76 2.68
N GLN A 151 0.79 5.90 2.33
CA GLN A 151 1.10 7.17 2.99
C GLN A 151 0.62 7.16 4.45
N VAL A 152 -0.61 6.69 4.69
CA VAL A 152 -1.15 6.48 6.05
C VAL A 152 -0.25 5.53 6.86
N ALA A 153 0.24 4.44 6.25
CA ALA A 153 1.14 3.49 6.92
C ALA A 153 2.45 4.15 7.37
N GLY A 154 3.02 5.05 6.56
CA GLY A 154 4.16 5.87 6.96
C GLY A 154 3.83 6.76 8.17
N GLU A 155 2.66 7.41 8.17
CA GLU A 155 2.20 8.20 9.32
C GLU A 155 1.99 7.36 10.57
N VAL A 156 1.42 6.15 10.46
CA VAL A 156 1.32 5.21 11.58
C VAL A 156 2.71 4.94 12.17
N CYS A 157 3.67 4.58 11.32
CA CYS A 157 5.03 4.24 11.76
C CYS A 157 5.75 5.42 12.43
N ARG A 158 5.49 6.66 12.03
CA ARG A 158 6.05 7.87 12.70
C ARG A 158 5.43 8.18 14.05
N ASN A 159 4.19 7.72 14.30
CA ASN A 159 3.43 8.05 15.51
C ASN A 159 3.36 6.92 16.56
N ILE A 160 3.92 5.73 16.28
CA ILE A 160 4.08 4.68 17.29
C ILE A 160 5.24 4.97 18.25
N ASN A 161 5.25 4.34 19.43
CA ASN A 161 6.25 4.54 20.48
C ASN A 161 7.39 3.50 20.45
N PHE A 162 7.46 2.67 19.41
CA PHE A 162 8.51 1.69 19.16
C PHE A 162 9.02 1.80 17.71
N SER A 163 10.16 1.17 17.40
CA SER A 163 10.67 1.16 16.03
C SER A 163 9.98 0.06 15.21
N MET A 164 9.24 0.43 14.16
CA MET A 164 8.64 -0.55 13.25
C MET A 164 9.74 -1.36 12.55
N PRO A 165 9.69 -2.70 12.60
CA PRO A 165 10.68 -3.52 11.90
C PRO A 165 10.63 -3.39 10.38
N HIS A 166 9.44 -3.46 9.81
CA HIS A 166 9.24 -3.53 8.37
C HIS A 166 7.99 -2.79 7.93
N LEU A 167 8.13 -1.98 6.88
CA LEU A 167 7.06 -1.26 6.20
C LEU A 167 7.16 -1.49 4.70
N THR A 168 6.08 -1.96 4.06
CA THR A 168 5.98 -2.12 2.61
C THR A 168 5.00 -1.11 2.02
N GLY A 169 5.46 -0.33 1.04
CA GLY A 169 4.63 0.56 0.23
C GLY A 169 4.30 -0.06 -1.13
N LEU A 170 3.03 -0.33 -1.40
CA LEU A 170 2.53 -0.85 -2.66
C LEU A 170 2.02 0.30 -3.53
N ASP A 171 2.84 0.75 -4.47
CA ASP A 171 2.62 1.92 -5.33
C ASP A 171 2.06 3.13 -4.57
N PRO A 172 2.83 3.69 -3.61
CA PRO A 172 2.37 4.78 -2.76
C PRO A 172 1.80 5.94 -3.58
N ALA A 173 0.68 6.54 -3.12
CA ALA A 173 0.01 7.63 -3.83
C ALA A 173 0.95 8.80 -4.14
N GLY A 174 0.91 9.28 -5.40
CA GLY A 174 1.72 10.40 -5.90
C GLY A 174 1.02 11.74 -5.85
N PRO A 175 -0.19 11.88 -6.44
CA PRO A 175 -0.92 13.15 -6.40
C PRO A 175 -1.10 13.67 -4.97
N PHE A 176 -0.97 14.98 -4.74
CA PHE A 176 -0.89 15.65 -3.46
C PHE A 176 0.49 15.56 -2.78
N PHE A 177 1.18 14.42 -2.81
CA PHE A 177 2.45 14.17 -2.11
C PHE A 177 3.70 14.62 -2.90
N TYR A 178 3.50 15.26 -4.08
CA TYR A 178 4.60 15.86 -4.85
C TYR A 178 5.12 17.18 -4.25
N PHE A 179 4.34 17.87 -3.43
CA PHE A 179 4.59 19.24 -2.95
C PHE A 179 4.82 19.26 -1.43
N ASN A 180 6.04 19.04 -0.96
CA ASN A 180 6.47 19.25 0.44
C ASN A 180 5.54 18.71 1.54
N VAL A 181 4.75 17.69 1.24
CA VAL A 181 3.91 16.98 2.21
C VAL A 181 4.70 15.77 2.70
N GLU A 182 4.56 15.44 3.97
CA GLU A 182 5.13 14.22 4.52
C GLU A 182 4.60 13.02 3.75
N ARG A 183 5.47 12.08 3.41
CA ARG A 183 5.18 10.86 2.66
C ARG A 183 5.97 9.71 3.26
N ILE A 184 5.63 8.49 2.85
CA ILE A 184 6.41 7.30 3.19
C ILE A 184 7.89 7.48 2.78
N VAL A 185 8.81 7.25 3.73
CA VAL A 185 10.26 7.35 3.53
C VAL A 185 11.00 6.23 4.26
N ALA A 186 12.27 6.01 3.89
CA ALA A 186 13.11 4.96 4.46
C ALA A 186 13.29 5.04 5.99
N SER A 187 13.12 6.23 6.58
CA SER A 187 13.23 6.42 8.05
C SER A 187 11.96 6.08 8.84
N ASP A 188 10.86 5.73 8.19
CA ASP A 188 9.59 5.41 8.85
C ASP A 188 9.61 4.04 9.53
N ALA A 189 10.54 3.15 9.11
CA ALA A 189 10.76 1.84 9.72
C ALA A 189 12.26 1.49 9.68
N ARG A 190 12.65 0.39 10.35
CA ARG A 190 14.03 -0.13 10.24
C ARG A 190 14.36 -0.59 8.82
N PHE A 191 13.35 -1.06 8.11
CA PHE A 191 13.43 -1.41 6.69
C PHE A 191 12.14 -1.02 5.98
N VAL A 192 12.27 -0.31 4.85
CA VAL A 192 11.14 0.12 4.02
C VAL A 192 11.37 -0.35 2.59
N ASP A 193 10.50 -1.20 2.08
CA ASP A 193 10.49 -1.58 0.66
C ASP A 193 9.28 -0.97 -0.07
N ILE A 194 9.51 -0.53 -1.30
CA ILE A 194 8.46 0.06 -2.13
C ILE A 194 8.41 -0.65 -3.48
N ILE A 195 7.21 -1.07 -3.90
CA ILE A 195 6.94 -1.60 -5.24
C ILE A 195 6.21 -0.54 -6.04
N HIS A 196 6.87 -0.01 -7.08
CA HIS A 196 6.31 1.00 -7.97
C HIS A 196 5.72 0.35 -9.22
N THR A 197 4.47 0.65 -9.56
CA THR A 197 3.82 0.11 -10.76
C THR A 197 3.13 1.16 -11.63
N ASP A 198 2.98 2.39 -11.10
CA ASP A 198 2.29 3.49 -11.80
C ASP A 198 2.92 4.86 -11.50
N LYS A 199 4.28 4.89 -11.42
CA LYS A 199 5.06 6.12 -11.19
C LYS A 199 4.61 7.27 -12.09
N GLY A 200 4.39 8.43 -11.49
CA GLY A 200 4.09 9.67 -12.21
C GLY A 200 2.66 9.84 -12.66
N PHE A 201 1.78 8.88 -12.37
CA PHE A 201 0.35 9.06 -12.60
C PHE A 201 -0.45 8.92 -11.29
N TYR A 202 -0.79 7.70 -10.82
CA TYR A 202 -1.37 7.52 -9.50
C TYR A 202 -0.30 7.26 -8.44
N GLY A 203 0.80 6.60 -8.79
CA GLY A 203 1.93 6.36 -7.90
C GLY A 203 2.93 7.52 -7.85
N THR A 204 3.67 7.61 -6.74
CA THR A 204 4.75 8.58 -6.56
C THR A 204 5.90 8.35 -7.53
N THR A 205 6.58 9.44 -7.93
CA THR A 205 7.81 9.36 -8.75
C THR A 205 9.07 9.13 -7.93
N ARG A 206 8.99 9.16 -6.58
CA ARG A 206 10.17 9.17 -5.72
C ARG A 206 10.48 7.79 -5.18
N GLU A 207 11.73 7.37 -5.33
CA GLU A 207 12.31 6.20 -4.68
C GLU A 207 12.66 6.57 -3.23
N SER A 208 11.67 6.50 -2.34
CA SER A 208 11.80 6.95 -0.96
C SER A 208 12.00 5.81 0.06
N GLY A 209 11.92 4.55 -0.38
CA GLY A 209 12.20 3.38 0.45
C GLY A 209 13.70 3.13 0.68
N THR A 210 14.03 2.25 1.62
CA THR A 210 15.36 1.67 1.75
C THR A 210 15.71 0.90 0.49
N VAL A 211 14.75 0.13 -0.03
CA VAL A 211 14.81 -0.51 -1.34
C VAL A 211 13.56 -0.16 -2.15
N ASN A 212 13.74 0.04 -3.45
CA ASN A 212 12.67 0.36 -4.38
C ASN A 212 12.69 -0.61 -5.55
N PHE A 213 11.56 -1.22 -5.86
CA PHE A 213 11.40 -2.13 -6.98
C PHE A 213 10.63 -1.49 -8.10
N LEU A 214 11.13 -1.64 -9.33
CA LEU A 214 10.57 -1.08 -10.55
C LEU A 214 10.17 -2.21 -11.53
N PRO A 215 9.11 -3.00 -11.24
CA PRO A 215 8.63 -3.98 -12.20
C PRO A 215 8.19 -3.28 -13.50
N ASN A 216 8.76 -3.73 -14.64
CA ASN A 216 8.52 -3.16 -15.96
C ASN A 216 8.81 -1.65 -16.03
N GLY A 217 9.88 -1.19 -15.35
CA GLY A 217 10.27 0.22 -15.25
C GLY A 217 9.47 1.02 -14.21
N GLY A 218 8.57 0.40 -13.45
CA GLY A 218 7.78 1.06 -12.40
C GLY A 218 6.69 2.01 -12.89
N HIS A 219 6.53 2.17 -14.22
CA HIS A 219 5.58 3.10 -14.83
C HIS A 219 4.36 2.38 -15.41
N ARG A 220 3.31 3.16 -15.74
CA ARG A 220 2.27 2.64 -16.64
C ARG A 220 2.80 2.64 -18.08
N ILE A 221 2.41 1.68 -18.93
CA ILE A 221 1.33 0.73 -18.71
C ILE A 221 1.97 -0.61 -18.35
N GLN A 222 1.56 -1.16 -17.23
CA GLN A 222 2.03 -2.47 -16.81
C GLN A 222 1.51 -3.56 -17.77
N PRO A 223 2.26 -4.66 -18.01
CA PRO A 223 1.84 -5.74 -18.90
C PRO A 223 0.43 -6.24 -18.58
N GLY A 224 -0.38 -6.41 -19.64
CA GLY A 224 -1.79 -6.84 -19.55
C GLY A 224 -2.77 -5.74 -19.13
N CYS A 225 -2.32 -4.51 -18.89
CA CYS A 225 -3.19 -3.37 -18.65
C CYS A 225 -3.58 -2.66 -19.95
N PRO A 226 -4.78 -2.04 -20.02
CA PRO A 226 -5.25 -1.36 -21.24
C PRO A 226 -4.47 -0.08 -21.52
N HIS A 227 -4.18 0.18 -22.82
CA HIS A 227 -3.54 1.41 -23.28
C HIS A 227 -4.49 2.62 -23.30
N LEU A 228 -5.79 2.36 -23.50
CA LEU A 228 -6.82 3.41 -23.51
C LEU A 228 -7.72 3.24 -22.29
N PHE A 229 -7.92 4.32 -21.57
CA PHE A 229 -8.74 4.34 -20.35
C PHE A 229 -9.33 5.74 -20.13
N VAL A 230 -10.44 5.78 -19.41
CA VAL A 230 -10.98 7.02 -18.85
C VAL A 230 -10.43 7.18 -17.43
N PRO A 231 -9.88 8.33 -17.05
CA PRO A 231 -9.38 8.56 -15.69
C PRO A 231 -10.41 8.20 -14.61
N PHE A 232 -9.94 7.69 -13.47
CA PHE A 232 -10.75 7.25 -12.32
C PHE A 232 -11.69 6.05 -12.60
N THR A 233 -11.48 5.31 -13.68
CA THR A 233 -12.15 4.03 -13.92
C THR A 233 -11.28 2.86 -13.46
N LYS A 234 -11.88 1.66 -13.31
CA LYS A 234 -11.13 0.43 -12.99
C LYS A 234 -9.98 0.17 -13.98
N GLN A 235 -10.19 0.49 -15.27
CA GLN A 235 -9.16 0.35 -16.30
C GLN A 235 -7.99 1.31 -16.07
N ALA A 236 -8.27 2.55 -15.62
CA ALA A 236 -7.25 3.53 -15.31
C ALA A 236 -6.36 3.12 -14.11
N PHE A 237 -6.91 2.41 -13.15
CA PHE A 237 -6.19 1.91 -11.98
C PHE A 237 -5.43 0.60 -12.23
N CYS A 238 -5.53 -0.02 -13.40
CA CYS A 238 -4.95 -1.33 -13.66
C CYS A 238 -3.44 -1.41 -13.31
N SER A 239 -2.63 -0.47 -13.79
CA SER A 239 -1.19 -0.44 -13.48
C SER A 239 -0.95 -0.22 -11.99
N HIS A 240 -1.67 0.70 -11.35
CA HIS A 240 -1.61 1.00 -9.94
C HIS A 240 -1.93 -0.23 -9.07
N HIS A 241 -2.92 -0.99 -9.48
CA HIS A 241 -3.34 -2.22 -8.79
C HIS A 241 -2.35 -3.39 -8.94
N ARG A 242 -1.44 -3.36 -9.94
CA ARG A 242 -0.42 -4.40 -10.11
C ARG A 242 0.46 -4.56 -8.87
N ALA A 243 0.69 -3.51 -8.11
CA ALA A 243 1.51 -3.56 -6.90
C ALA A 243 0.99 -4.58 -5.88
N TYR A 244 -0.30 -4.53 -5.54
CA TYR A 244 -0.87 -5.51 -4.62
C TYR A 244 -1.08 -6.89 -5.26
N HIS A 245 -1.29 -6.99 -6.59
CA HIS A 245 -1.32 -8.28 -7.27
C HIS A 245 0.04 -8.98 -7.18
N PHE A 246 1.13 -8.27 -7.46
CA PHE A 246 2.48 -8.83 -7.39
C PHE A 246 2.84 -9.22 -5.96
N TYR A 247 2.52 -8.37 -4.98
CA TYR A 247 2.77 -8.66 -3.59
C TYR A 247 1.99 -9.90 -3.12
N ALA A 248 0.69 -9.99 -3.42
CA ALA A 248 -0.12 -11.16 -3.08
C ALA A 248 0.40 -12.45 -3.74
N GLU A 249 0.83 -12.39 -5.01
CA GLU A 249 1.46 -13.55 -5.66
C GLU A 249 2.78 -13.92 -5.01
N SER A 250 3.59 -12.96 -4.58
CA SER A 250 4.86 -13.24 -3.90
C SER A 250 4.68 -13.99 -2.57
N LEU A 251 3.55 -13.79 -1.88
CA LEU A 251 3.19 -14.54 -0.67
C LEU A 251 2.94 -16.03 -0.94
N THR A 252 2.35 -16.36 -2.08
CA THR A 252 1.95 -17.75 -2.43
C THR A 252 2.96 -18.45 -3.34
N ARG A 253 3.86 -17.70 -3.96
CA ARG A 253 4.90 -18.17 -4.89
C ARG A 253 6.23 -17.49 -4.59
N GLU A 254 6.81 -17.84 -3.45
CA GLU A 254 8.09 -17.27 -3.02
C GLU A 254 9.17 -17.39 -4.12
N GLY A 255 9.99 -16.34 -4.25
CA GLY A 255 11.06 -16.30 -5.25
C GLY A 255 10.60 -16.17 -6.70
N SER A 256 9.29 -15.97 -6.97
CA SER A 256 8.79 -15.79 -8.34
C SER A 256 9.13 -14.43 -8.94
N PHE A 257 9.40 -13.43 -8.12
CA PHE A 257 9.78 -12.08 -8.55
C PHE A 257 11.24 -11.80 -8.19
N LEU A 258 12.15 -12.15 -9.08
CA LEU A 258 13.57 -11.88 -8.92
C LEU A 258 13.95 -10.59 -9.64
N ALA A 259 14.65 -9.70 -8.95
CA ALA A 259 15.03 -8.38 -9.41
C ALA A 259 16.54 -8.17 -9.31
N VAL A 260 17.10 -7.41 -10.25
CA VAL A 260 18.51 -7.04 -10.29
C VAL A 260 18.69 -5.54 -10.05
N PRO A 261 19.86 -5.09 -9.52
CA PRO A 261 20.13 -3.68 -9.38
C PRO A 261 20.00 -2.95 -10.73
N CYS A 262 19.42 -1.74 -10.72
CA CYS A 262 19.28 -0.89 -11.89
C CYS A 262 19.35 0.59 -11.50
N SER A 263 19.34 1.50 -12.49
CA SER A 263 19.15 2.92 -12.28
C SER A 263 17.85 3.38 -12.93
N ASP A 264 17.19 4.40 -12.37
CA ASP A 264 15.93 4.95 -12.89
C ASP A 264 16.09 5.54 -14.32
N ASP A 265 17.31 5.90 -14.70
CA ASP A 265 17.67 6.45 -16.02
C ASP A 265 17.99 5.36 -17.07
N ASP A 266 18.08 4.09 -16.70
CA ASP A 266 18.44 3.01 -17.61
C ASP A 266 17.26 2.53 -18.47
N GLN A 267 16.77 3.40 -19.37
CA GLN A 267 16.11 2.97 -20.60
C GLN A 267 17.12 2.48 -21.67
N SER A 268 18.41 2.51 -21.37
CA SER A 268 19.48 2.04 -22.26
C SER A 268 20.24 0.88 -21.63
N SER A 269 19.73 -0.32 -21.84
CA SER A 269 20.46 -1.58 -21.67
C SER A 269 21.78 -1.55 -22.45
N SER A 270 22.93 -1.26 -21.83
CA SER A 270 24.24 -1.66 -22.38
C SER A 270 25.44 -1.34 -21.49
N LYS A 271 25.28 -1.38 -20.17
CA LYS A 271 26.46 -1.54 -19.32
C LYS A 271 26.37 -2.91 -18.65
N GLU A 272 27.32 -3.80 -18.96
CA GLU A 272 27.60 -4.99 -18.20
C GLU A 272 27.77 -4.57 -16.73
N GLN A 273 26.67 -4.62 -15.96
CA GLN A 273 26.77 -4.55 -14.52
C GLN A 273 27.41 -5.86 -14.05
N PRO A 274 28.32 -5.83 -13.07
CA PRO A 274 28.86 -7.06 -12.49
C PRO A 274 27.68 -7.94 -12.08
N ALA A 275 27.79 -9.24 -12.36
CA ALA A 275 26.77 -10.24 -12.05
C ALA A 275 26.46 -10.22 -10.53
N THR A 276 25.54 -9.36 -10.13
CA THR A 276 24.98 -9.33 -8.78
C THR A 276 23.87 -10.37 -8.69
N GLU A 277 23.87 -11.15 -7.62
CA GLU A 277 22.80 -12.10 -7.40
C GLU A 277 21.45 -11.36 -7.32
N PRO A 278 20.43 -11.84 -8.04
CA PRO A 278 19.10 -11.25 -7.96
C PRO A 278 18.53 -11.37 -6.54
N ILE A 279 17.77 -10.36 -6.11
CA ILE A 279 17.03 -10.39 -4.85
C ILE A 279 15.53 -10.56 -5.10
N VAL A 280 14.81 -11.03 -4.09
CA VAL A 280 13.36 -11.21 -4.15
C VAL A 280 12.67 -9.85 -3.97
N MET A 281 11.68 -9.53 -4.82
CA MET A 281 10.71 -8.47 -4.62
C MET A 281 9.47 -9.02 -3.91
N GLY A 282 8.90 -8.23 -2.99
CA GLY A 282 7.69 -8.57 -2.24
C GLY A 282 7.99 -9.41 -1.01
N TYR A 283 7.15 -10.41 -0.72
CA TYR A 283 7.38 -11.26 0.45
C TYR A 283 8.74 -11.98 0.37
N GLY A 284 9.47 -11.93 1.47
CA GLY A 284 10.84 -12.52 1.52
C GLY A 284 11.93 -11.60 1.00
N VAL A 285 11.64 -10.31 0.76
CA VAL A 285 12.67 -9.32 0.43
C VAL A 285 13.76 -9.30 1.52
N PRO A 286 15.07 -9.36 1.15
CA PRO A 286 16.15 -9.30 2.13
C PRO A 286 16.18 -7.94 2.84
N THR A 287 16.07 -7.92 4.17
CA THR A 287 16.04 -6.66 4.97
C THR A 287 17.37 -5.91 5.02
N ASN A 288 18.43 -6.47 4.45
CA ASN A 288 19.72 -5.80 4.22
C ASN A 288 19.87 -5.24 2.80
N ALA A 289 18.84 -5.38 1.95
CA ALA A 289 18.83 -4.79 0.61
C ALA A 289 18.66 -3.27 0.67
N SER A 290 19.25 -2.56 -0.30
CA SER A 290 19.10 -1.11 -0.45
C SER A 290 19.29 -0.70 -1.92
N GLY A 291 18.69 0.43 -2.30
CA GLY A 291 18.79 0.97 -3.65
C GLY A 291 17.60 0.62 -4.56
N ILE A 292 17.84 0.59 -5.86
CA ILE A 292 16.80 0.40 -6.88
C ILE A 292 17.04 -0.92 -7.61
N TYR A 293 15.96 -1.68 -7.78
CA TYR A 293 15.97 -2.97 -8.45
C TYR A 293 14.87 -3.07 -9.50
N CYS A 294 15.22 -3.63 -10.65
CA CYS A 294 14.33 -3.80 -11.79
C CYS A 294 14.05 -5.28 -12.06
N LEU A 295 12.88 -5.53 -12.61
CA LEU A 295 12.47 -6.85 -13.09
C LEU A 295 11.38 -6.72 -14.14
N VAL A 296 11.18 -7.76 -14.93
CA VAL A 296 10.07 -7.88 -15.87
C VAL A 296 9.07 -8.88 -15.33
N THR A 297 7.78 -8.65 -15.60
CA THR A 297 6.67 -9.53 -15.17
C THR A 297 5.82 -9.97 -16.34
N GLY A 298 5.08 -11.08 -16.16
CA GLY A 298 4.06 -11.53 -17.09
C GLY A 298 2.87 -10.57 -17.19
N SER A 299 2.12 -10.68 -18.28
CA SER A 299 0.90 -9.87 -18.53
C SER A 299 -0.35 -10.40 -17.83
N SER A 300 -0.32 -11.64 -17.35
CA SER A 300 -1.40 -12.32 -16.63
C SER A 300 -0.81 -13.19 -15.52
N GLN A 301 -1.65 -13.63 -14.59
CA GLN A 301 -1.23 -14.60 -13.56
C GLN A 301 -0.85 -15.94 -14.18
N PRO A 302 0.25 -16.54 -13.72
CA PRO A 302 1.20 -16.00 -12.75
C PRO A 302 2.08 -14.89 -13.35
N TYR A 303 2.25 -13.78 -12.62
CA TYR A 303 3.03 -12.62 -13.09
C TYR A 303 4.52 -12.79 -12.91
N GLY A 304 4.95 -13.46 -11.85
CA GLY A 304 6.36 -13.68 -11.53
C GLY A 304 7.02 -14.64 -12.52
N LEU A 305 8.14 -14.24 -13.13
CA LEU A 305 8.89 -14.97 -14.15
C LEU A 305 10.19 -15.59 -13.61
N GLY A 306 10.46 -15.46 -12.30
CA GLY A 306 11.70 -15.95 -11.71
C GLY A 306 12.94 -15.32 -12.35
N LEU A 307 13.96 -16.13 -12.64
CA LEU A 307 15.20 -15.66 -13.26
C LEU A 307 15.00 -15.03 -14.64
N GLU A 308 14.02 -15.49 -15.42
CA GLU A 308 13.71 -14.87 -16.72
C GLU A 308 13.34 -13.39 -16.57
N GLY A 309 12.57 -13.05 -15.51
CA GLY A 309 12.20 -11.66 -15.21
C GLY A 309 13.39 -10.78 -14.82
N ALA A 310 14.41 -11.34 -14.19
CA ALA A 310 15.63 -10.65 -13.80
C ALA A 310 16.59 -10.40 -14.98
N HIS A 311 16.56 -11.22 -16.01
CA HIS A 311 17.48 -11.15 -17.15
C HIS A 311 16.96 -10.32 -18.34
N GLN A 312 15.71 -9.93 -18.33
CA GLN A 312 15.07 -9.14 -19.40
C GLN A 312 15.04 -7.64 -19.10
N THR A 313 15.71 -7.20 -18.04
CA THR A 313 15.77 -5.78 -17.63
C THR A 313 16.90 -5.01 -18.30
#